data_c4e9a0fde273e95d81dd46191751a7e9
#
_entry.id   c4e9a0fde273e95d81dd46191751a7e9
#
_cell.length_a   1.000
_cell.length_b   1.000
_cell.length_c   1.000
_cell.angle_alpha   90.00
_cell.angle_beta   90.00
_cell.angle_gamma   90.00
#
_symmetry.space_group_name_H-M   'P 1'
#
loop_
_entity.id
_entity.type
_entity.pdbx_description
1 polymer ?
#
loop_
_entity_poly.entity_id
_entity_poly.type
_entity_poly.pdbx_seq_one_letter_code
_entity_poly.pdbx_strand_id
1 'polypeptide(L)'
;AIALLLGMPLFVFFGALSDRIGRKRIMMAGCLIAALSYIPIYRAMQQVAGSQVVTAVSQRNATTGAISLTPQTMVNGALQPAKEVLPYSNFGSFIADPVAWKLILLVFIQVIFVTMVYGPIAAYLVEAFPAKIRYTALSLPYHIGNGVFGGLLPLIGLWIVAQTGNIYAGLYYPIIVASLTFIVGSLLLRETRHTLIWDEIK
;
A
#
# COMPACT_ATOMS: atom_id res chain seq x y z
N ALA A 1 -7.56 0.68 11.78
CA ALA A 1 -6.76 0.97 12.99
C ALA A 1 -6.13 -0.32 13.55
N ILE A 2 -6.89 -1.39 13.86
CA ILE A 2 -6.38 -2.61 14.53
C ILE A 2 -5.22 -3.26 13.75
N ALA A 3 -5.37 -3.47 12.44
CA ALA A 3 -4.31 -4.05 11.61
C ALA A 3 -3.01 -3.23 11.63
N LEU A 4 -3.11 -1.90 11.71
CA LEU A 4 -1.96 -1.00 11.82
C LEU A 4 -1.29 -1.11 13.20
N LEU A 5 -2.08 -1.19 14.28
CA LEU A 5 -1.54 -1.40 15.63
C LEU A 5 -0.77 -2.73 15.72
N LEU A 6 -1.33 -3.80 15.16
CA LEU A 6 -0.65 -5.09 15.09
C LEU A 6 0.62 -5.04 14.21
N GLY A 7 0.65 -4.14 13.23
CA GLY A 7 1.79 -3.93 12.34
C GLY A 7 2.95 -3.15 12.96
N MET A 8 2.73 -2.36 14.01
CA MET A 8 3.78 -1.53 14.61
C MET A 8 5.06 -2.31 14.99
N PRO A 9 4.98 -3.45 15.69
CA PRO A 9 6.17 -4.22 16.03
C PRO A 9 6.94 -4.73 14.81
N LEU A 10 6.25 -4.90 13.67
CA LEU A 10 6.86 -5.42 12.45
C LEU A 10 7.84 -4.44 11.80
N PHE A 11 7.68 -3.12 12.01
CA PHE A 11 8.69 -2.15 11.56
C PHE A 11 10.04 -2.41 12.21
N VAL A 12 10.05 -2.64 13.53
CA VAL A 12 11.27 -2.97 14.28
C VAL A 12 11.79 -4.34 13.87
N PHE A 13 10.90 -5.32 13.73
CA PHE A 13 11.28 -6.68 13.32
C PHE A 13 11.95 -6.68 11.94
N PHE A 14 11.34 -6.08 10.92
CA PHE A 14 11.92 -6.04 9.58
C PHE A 14 13.14 -5.11 9.49
N GLY A 15 13.19 -4.06 10.29
CA GLY A 15 14.40 -3.26 10.48
C GLY A 15 15.56 -4.13 10.97
N ALA A 16 15.39 -4.80 12.09
CA ALA A 16 16.41 -5.68 12.66
C ALA A 16 16.75 -6.88 11.77
N LEU A 17 15.75 -7.44 11.08
CA LEU A 17 15.98 -8.52 10.13
C LEU A 17 16.82 -8.04 8.94
N SER A 18 16.60 -6.81 8.49
CA SER A 18 17.36 -6.20 7.39
C SER A 18 18.84 -5.99 7.70
N ASP A 19 19.19 -5.78 8.98
CA ASP A 19 20.58 -5.72 9.44
C ASP A 19 21.32 -7.04 9.24
N ARG A 20 20.59 -8.16 9.32
CA ARG A 20 21.15 -9.52 9.20
C ARG A 20 21.19 -10.04 7.77
N ILE A 21 20.08 -9.90 7.04
CA ILE A 21 19.89 -10.52 5.70
C ILE A 21 20.33 -9.57 4.59
N GLY A 22 20.23 -8.27 4.82
CA GLY A 22 20.48 -7.21 3.85
C GLY A 22 19.24 -6.35 3.62
N ARG A 23 19.45 -5.05 3.57
CA ARG A 23 18.37 -4.05 3.44
C ARG A 23 17.67 -4.15 2.11
N LYS A 24 18.45 -4.18 1.02
CA LYS A 24 17.95 -4.30 -0.35
C LYS A 24 17.06 -5.53 -0.53
N ARG A 25 17.49 -6.69 -0.01
CA ARG A 25 16.76 -7.96 -0.20
C ARG A 25 15.35 -7.91 0.38
N ILE A 26 15.20 -7.40 1.60
CA ILE A 26 13.89 -7.33 2.28
C ILE A 26 12.98 -6.33 1.59
N MET A 27 13.48 -5.13 1.24
CA MET A 27 12.71 -4.12 0.52
C MET A 27 12.21 -4.64 -0.83
N MET A 28 13.09 -5.26 -1.62
CA MET A 28 12.72 -5.79 -2.93
C MET A 28 11.73 -6.95 -2.82
N ALA A 29 11.91 -7.85 -1.84
CA ALA A 29 10.94 -8.91 -1.57
C ALA A 29 9.57 -8.33 -1.21
N GLY A 30 9.50 -7.30 -0.37
CA GLY A 30 8.26 -6.60 -0.02
C GLY A 30 7.55 -6.03 -1.25
N CYS A 31 8.29 -5.33 -2.13
CA CYS A 31 7.73 -4.78 -3.38
C CYS A 31 7.20 -5.88 -4.31
N LEU A 32 7.94 -6.98 -4.49
CA LEU A 32 7.54 -8.08 -5.36
C LEU A 32 6.28 -8.77 -4.84
N ILE A 33 6.26 -9.14 -3.56
CA ILE A 33 5.11 -9.81 -2.96
C ILE A 33 3.88 -8.90 -3.00
N ALA A 34 4.03 -7.61 -2.70
CA ALA A 34 2.94 -6.64 -2.78
C ALA A 34 2.38 -6.57 -4.20
N ALA A 35 3.23 -6.41 -5.22
CA ALA A 35 2.80 -6.33 -6.62
C ALA A 35 2.01 -7.56 -7.07
N LEU A 36 2.42 -8.76 -6.65
CA LEU A 36 1.76 -10.02 -7.03
C LEU A 36 0.48 -10.27 -6.24
N SER A 37 0.38 -9.78 -5.01
CA SER A 37 -0.69 -10.12 -4.08
C SER A 37 -1.83 -9.10 -4.01
N TYR A 38 -1.69 -7.87 -4.50
CA TYR A 38 -2.74 -6.86 -4.38
C TYR A 38 -4.08 -7.32 -4.97
N ILE A 39 -4.11 -7.74 -6.23
CA ILE A 39 -5.37 -8.16 -6.87
C ILE A 39 -6.01 -9.36 -6.15
N PRO A 40 -5.30 -10.47 -5.87
CA PRO A 40 -5.87 -11.60 -5.12
C PRO A 40 -6.40 -11.19 -3.74
N ILE A 41 -5.68 -10.37 -2.99
CA ILE A 41 -6.10 -9.94 -1.65
C ILE A 41 -7.38 -9.09 -1.73
N TYR A 42 -7.44 -8.12 -2.65
CA TYR A 42 -8.64 -7.29 -2.79
C TYR A 42 -9.87 -8.10 -3.24
N ARG A 43 -9.66 -9.10 -4.12
CA ARG A 43 -10.74 -10.05 -4.48
C ARG A 43 -11.20 -10.87 -3.27
N ALA A 44 -10.27 -11.38 -2.47
CA ALA A 44 -10.59 -12.09 -1.25
C ALA A 44 -11.34 -11.20 -0.24
N MET A 45 -10.93 -9.93 -0.09
CA MET A 45 -11.63 -8.97 0.76
C MET A 45 -13.07 -8.75 0.29
N GLN A 46 -13.29 -8.62 -1.01
CA GLN A 46 -14.63 -8.46 -1.57
C GLN A 46 -15.51 -9.70 -1.32
N GLN A 47 -14.95 -10.91 -1.50
CA GLN A 47 -15.66 -12.16 -1.22
C GLN A 47 -16.01 -12.30 0.27
N VAL A 48 -15.06 -11.99 1.16
CA VAL A 48 -15.28 -12.06 2.62
C VAL A 48 -16.32 -11.03 3.07
N ALA A 49 -16.32 -9.84 2.49
CA ALA A 49 -17.31 -8.80 2.79
C ALA A 49 -18.72 -9.12 2.24
N GLY A 50 -18.85 -10.18 1.41
CA GLY A 50 -20.11 -10.50 0.75
C GLY A 50 -20.54 -9.43 -0.26
N SER A 51 -19.63 -8.53 -0.64
CA SER A 51 -19.90 -7.46 -1.57
C SER A 51 -19.83 -7.98 -3.00
N GLN A 52 -20.94 -7.89 -3.72
CA GLN A 52 -21.01 -8.25 -5.14
C GLN A 52 -20.85 -7.05 -6.05
N VAL A 53 -19.99 -6.11 -5.67
CA VAL A 53 -19.70 -4.93 -6.50
C VAL A 53 -18.99 -5.38 -7.77
N VAL A 54 -19.60 -5.08 -8.91
CA VAL A 54 -19.09 -5.46 -10.24
C VAL A 54 -18.41 -4.29 -10.91
N THR A 55 -18.98 -3.08 -10.77
CA THR A 55 -18.52 -1.87 -11.42
C THR A 55 -18.72 -0.65 -10.53
N ALA A 56 -18.10 0.47 -10.90
CA ALA A 56 -18.36 1.75 -10.27
C ALA A 56 -18.74 2.77 -11.36
N VAL A 57 -19.85 3.47 -11.16
CA VAL A 57 -20.29 4.54 -12.06
C VAL A 57 -19.78 5.86 -11.53
N SER A 58 -19.11 6.60 -12.40
CA SER A 58 -18.63 7.94 -12.12
C SER A 58 -19.74 8.96 -12.37
N GLN A 59 -20.06 9.76 -11.37
CA GLN A 59 -20.96 10.90 -11.49
C GLN A 59 -20.20 12.19 -11.18
N ARG A 60 -20.23 13.13 -12.10
CA ARG A 60 -19.65 14.46 -11.89
C ARG A 60 -20.73 15.40 -11.38
N ASN A 61 -20.49 15.98 -10.22
CA ASN A 61 -21.36 17.03 -9.70
C ASN A 61 -21.22 18.28 -10.59
N ALA A 62 -22.32 18.71 -11.20
CA ALA A 62 -22.32 19.83 -12.13
C ALA A 62 -21.93 21.17 -11.47
N THR A 63 -22.17 21.31 -10.16
CA THR A 63 -21.92 22.56 -9.42
C THR A 63 -20.50 22.64 -8.87
N THR A 64 -19.98 21.53 -8.34
CA THR A 64 -18.67 21.51 -7.66
C THR A 64 -17.55 20.92 -8.53
N GLY A 65 -17.89 20.29 -9.65
CA GLY A 65 -16.96 19.55 -10.49
C GLY A 65 -16.40 18.26 -9.84
N ALA A 66 -16.80 17.97 -8.62
CA ALA A 66 -16.33 16.78 -7.89
C ALA A 66 -16.83 15.50 -8.55
N ILE A 67 -15.93 14.51 -8.65
CA ILE A 67 -16.27 13.19 -9.16
C ILE A 67 -16.58 12.29 -7.96
N SER A 68 -17.79 11.74 -7.91
CA SER A 68 -18.20 10.70 -6.99
C SER A 68 -18.28 9.35 -7.70
N LEU A 69 -17.77 8.30 -7.06
CA LEU A 69 -17.87 6.93 -7.55
C LEU A 69 -18.96 6.19 -6.77
N THR A 70 -19.99 5.76 -7.47
CA THR A 70 -21.07 4.96 -6.90
C THR A 70 -20.82 3.50 -7.26
N PRO A 71 -20.44 2.63 -6.30
CA PRO A 71 -20.28 1.21 -6.55
C PRO A 71 -21.63 0.59 -6.90
N GLN A 72 -21.65 -0.32 -7.88
CA GLN A 72 -22.85 -1.00 -8.32
C GLN A 72 -22.71 -2.51 -8.21
N THR A 73 -23.79 -3.14 -7.81
CA THR A 73 -23.96 -4.61 -7.75
C THR A 73 -24.92 -5.06 -8.82
N MET A 74 -24.74 -6.30 -9.28
CA MET A 74 -25.68 -6.93 -10.19
C MET A 74 -26.75 -7.69 -9.38
N VAL A 75 -28.00 -7.24 -9.43
CA VAL A 75 -29.13 -7.88 -8.78
C VAL A 75 -30.17 -8.22 -9.86
N ASN A 76 -30.50 -9.51 -9.99
CA ASN A 76 -31.48 -9.99 -11.00
C ASN A 76 -31.18 -9.53 -12.45
N GLY A 77 -29.90 -9.46 -12.81
CA GLY A 77 -29.50 -9.01 -14.16
C GLY A 77 -29.51 -7.50 -14.40
N ALA A 78 -29.85 -6.68 -13.40
CA ALA A 78 -29.80 -5.22 -13.46
C ALA A 78 -28.72 -4.67 -12.52
N LEU A 79 -28.04 -3.59 -12.97
CA LEU A 79 -27.09 -2.87 -12.13
C LEU A 79 -27.86 -1.96 -11.15
N GLN A 80 -27.59 -2.15 -9.87
CA GLN A 80 -28.18 -1.33 -8.80
C GLN A 80 -27.04 -0.77 -7.91
N PRO A 81 -27.23 0.42 -7.31
CA PRO A 81 -26.28 0.94 -6.35
C PRO A 81 -26.00 -0.09 -5.24
N ALA A 82 -24.74 -0.31 -4.94
CA ALA A 82 -24.36 -1.21 -3.86
C ALA A 82 -24.93 -0.71 -2.53
N LYS A 83 -25.52 -1.62 -1.77
CA LYS A 83 -26.04 -1.29 -0.45
C LYS A 83 -24.87 -0.83 0.44
N GLU A 84 -25.02 0.34 1.05
CA GLU A 84 -24.05 0.83 2.02
C GLU A 84 -23.94 -0.16 3.19
N VAL A 85 -22.72 -0.59 3.47
CA VAL A 85 -22.45 -1.40 4.66
C VAL A 85 -22.42 -0.40 5.83
N LEU A 86 -23.46 -0.42 6.65
CA LEU A 86 -23.52 0.43 7.83
C LEU A 86 -22.40 0.07 8.81
N PRO A 87 -21.77 1.08 9.43
CA PRO A 87 -20.78 0.83 10.46
C PRO A 87 -21.40 0.08 11.65
N TYR A 88 -20.61 -0.70 12.35
CA TYR A 88 -21.05 -1.42 13.55
C TYR A 88 -21.63 -0.43 14.57
N SER A 89 -22.81 -0.76 15.13
CA SER A 89 -23.51 0.09 16.08
C SER A 89 -22.78 0.21 17.43
N ASN A 90 -22.01 -0.81 17.79
CA ASN A 90 -21.20 -0.83 19.00
C ASN A 90 -19.97 -1.74 18.86
N PHE A 91 -19.01 -1.59 19.78
CA PHE A 91 -17.75 -2.34 19.76
C PHE A 91 -17.95 -3.83 19.98
N GLY A 92 -18.96 -4.22 20.75
CA GLY A 92 -19.29 -5.64 20.98
C GLY A 92 -19.74 -6.37 19.71
N SER A 93 -20.58 -5.74 18.88
CA SER A 93 -21.02 -6.32 17.60
C SER A 93 -19.86 -6.47 16.61
N PHE A 94 -18.91 -5.53 16.64
CA PHE A 94 -17.71 -5.63 15.82
C PHE A 94 -16.81 -6.81 16.23
N ILE A 95 -16.58 -7.00 17.54
CA ILE A 95 -15.73 -8.10 18.04
C ILE A 95 -16.38 -9.47 17.75
N ALA A 96 -17.70 -9.56 17.84
CA ALA A 96 -18.42 -10.79 17.62
C ALA A 96 -18.50 -11.21 16.14
N ASP A 97 -18.20 -10.31 15.21
CA ASP A 97 -18.32 -10.57 13.77
C ASP A 97 -17.06 -11.25 13.20
N PRO A 98 -17.12 -12.51 12.77
CA PRO A 98 -15.99 -13.19 12.16
C PRO A 98 -15.57 -12.60 10.82
N VAL A 99 -16.48 -11.88 10.12
CA VAL A 99 -16.16 -11.19 8.86
C VAL A 99 -15.18 -10.04 9.12
N ALA A 100 -15.40 -9.28 10.22
CA ALA A 100 -14.52 -8.20 10.62
C ALA A 100 -13.07 -8.69 10.84
N TRP A 101 -12.90 -9.80 11.54
CA TRP A 101 -11.58 -10.38 11.81
C TRP A 101 -10.89 -10.92 10.55
N LYS A 102 -11.64 -11.53 9.61
CA LYS A 102 -11.08 -11.93 8.32
C LYS A 102 -10.60 -10.74 7.50
N LEU A 103 -11.36 -9.65 7.47
CA LEU A 103 -10.96 -8.41 6.80
C LEU A 103 -9.75 -7.78 7.47
N ILE A 104 -9.69 -7.73 8.81
CA ILE A 104 -8.53 -7.26 9.55
C ILE A 104 -7.28 -8.08 9.19
N LEU A 105 -7.41 -9.40 9.11
CA LEU A 105 -6.30 -10.28 8.73
C LEU A 105 -5.80 -9.98 7.31
N LEU A 106 -6.70 -9.80 6.34
CA LEU A 106 -6.32 -9.46 4.97
C LEU A 106 -5.63 -8.09 4.87
N VAL A 107 -6.11 -7.11 5.63
CA VAL A 107 -5.42 -5.80 5.74
C VAL A 107 -4.08 -5.95 6.44
N PHE A 108 -4.00 -6.76 7.50
CA PHE A 108 -2.74 -6.99 8.22
C PHE A 108 -1.67 -7.63 7.33
N ILE A 109 -2.04 -8.57 6.46
CA ILE A 109 -1.13 -9.14 5.46
C ILE A 109 -0.54 -8.02 4.55
N GLN A 110 -1.36 -7.06 4.13
CA GLN A 110 -0.85 -5.92 3.35
C GLN A 110 0.07 -5.02 4.18
N VAL A 111 -0.23 -4.82 5.46
CA VAL A 111 0.64 -4.07 6.38
C VAL A 111 2.01 -4.75 6.53
N ILE A 112 2.09 -6.08 6.52
CA ILE A 112 3.37 -6.80 6.52
C ILE A 112 4.23 -6.37 5.32
N PHE A 113 3.67 -6.30 4.11
CA PHE A 113 4.44 -5.88 2.92
C PHE A 113 4.93 -4.45 3.02
N VAL A 114 4.10 -3.56 3.56
CA VAL A 114 4.48 -2.17 3.83
C VAL A 114 5.64 -2.12 4.82
N THR A 115 5.56 -2.87 5.93
CA THR A 115 6.63 -2.88 6.95
C THR A 115 7.94 -3.50 6.45
N MET A 116 7.89 -4.45 5.52
CA MET A 116 9.09 -4.99 4.85
C MET A 116 9.85 -3.92 4.07
N VAL A 117 9.15 -2.94 3.50
CA VAL A 117 9.78 -1.84 2.76
C VAL A 117 10.14 -0.69 3.69
N TYR A 118 9.19 -0.23 4.52
CA TYR A 118 9.38 0.94 5.37
C TYR A 118 10.28 0.69 6.59
N GLY A 119 10.39 -0.54 7.08
CA GLY A 119 11.30 -0.86 8.19
C GLY A 119 12.76 -0.55 7.86
N PRO A 120 13.31 -1.08 6.76
CA PRO A 120 14.70 -0.86 6.37
C PRO A 120 14.99 0.47 5.67
N ILE A 121 14.00 1.15 5.07
CA ILE A 121 14.24 2.26 4.14
C ILE A 121 14.98 3.44 4.77
N ALA A 122 14.65 3.79 6.01
CA ALA A 122 15.28 4.91 6.70
C ALA A 122 16.78 4.65 6.90
N ALA A 123 17.14 3.46 7.36
CA ALA A 123 18.51 3.05 7.54
C ALA A 123 19.26 2.92 6.20
N TYR A 124 18.60 2.33 5.18
CA TYR A 124 19.16 2.26 3.83
C TYR A 124 19.53 3.65 3.30
N LEU A 125 18.65 4.61 3.42
CA LEU A 125 18.88 5.98 2.93
C LEU A 125 20.03 6.66 3.69
N VAL A 126 20.11 6.47 5.02
CA VAL A 126 21.22 7.01 5.84
C VAL A 126 22.57 6.43 5.42
N GLU A 127 22.61 5.15 5.05
CA GLU A 127 23.83 4.45 4.62
C GLU A 127 24.20 4.72 3.16
N ALA A 128 23.22 5.09 2.33
CA ALA A 128 23.41 5.34 0.91
C ALA A 128 24.10 6.67 0.61
N PHE A 129 24.06 7.65 1.53
CA PHE A 129 24.57 8.99 1.31
C PHE A 129 25.68 9.36 2.28
N PRO A 130 26.78 10.03 1.80
CA PRO A 130 27.88 10.50 2.64
C PRO A 130 27.39 11.48 3.73
N ALA A 131 28.05 11.44 4.91
CA ALA A 131 27.67 12.21 6.09
C ALA A 131 27.49 13.72 5.81
N LYS A 132 28.36 14.29 4.98
CA LYS A 132 28.38 15.75 4.68
C LYS A 132 27.12 16.27 3.98
N ILE A 133 26.48 15.43 3.15
CA ILE A 133 25.31 15.82 2.34
C ILE A 133 24.07 15.02 2.67
N ARG A 134 24.16 14.10 3.63
CA ARG A 134 23.15 13.10 3.96
C ARG A 134 21.77 13.70 4.15
N TYR A 135 21.64 14.75 4.97
CA TYR A 135 20.35 15.36 5.28
C TYR A 135 19.65 15.88 4.02
N THR A 136 20.35 16.64 3.20
CA THR A 136 19.79 17.20 1.96
C THR A 136 19.53 16.13 0.92
N ALA A 137 20.44 15.17 0.77
CA ALA A 137 20.32 14.09 -0.21
C ALA A 137 19.20 13.12 0.11
N LEU A 138 18.92 12.85 1.40
CA LEU A 138 17.79 12.03 1.84
C LEU A 138 16.44 12.69 1.53
N SER A 139 16.37 14.00 1.69
CA SER A 139 15.13 14.76 1.56
C SER A 139 14.51 14.60 0.16
N LEU A 140 15.33 14.66 -0.89
CA LEU A 140 14.86 14.61 -2.27
C LEU A 140 14.14 13.30 -2.63
N PRO A 141 14.77 12.11 -2.53
CA PRO A 141 14.09 10.84 -2.86
C PRO A 141 12.91 10.55 -1.92
N TYR A 142 13.00 10.94 -0.66
CA TYR A 142 11.91 10.75 0.30
C TYR A 142 10.67 11.57 -0.06
N HIS A 143 10.83 12.85 -0.41
CA HIS A 143 9.72 13.73 -0.78
C HIS A 143 9.15 13.39 -2.15
N ILE A 144 9.98 13.02 -3.13
CA ILE A 144 9.50 12.55 -4.43
C ILE A 144 8.72 11.25 -4.27
N GLY A 145 9.25 10.28 -3.53
CA GLY A 145 8.58 8.99 -3.30
C GLY A 145 7.24 9.15 -2.60
N ASN A 146 7.22 9.79 -1.44
CA ASN A 146 6.00 9.92 -0.65
C ASN A 146 5.07 11.03 -1.17
N GLY A 147 5.62 12.16 -1.62
CA GLY A 147 4.82 13.30 -2.07
C GLY A 147 4.22 13.08 -3.45
N VAL A 148 5.04 12.77 -4.44
CA VAL A 148 4.56 12.61 -5.82
C VAL A 148 3.90 11.24 -6.01
N PHE A 149 4.65 10.15 -5.85
CA PHE A 149 4.09 8.82 -6.12
C PHE A 149 3.05 8.40 -5.08
N GLY A 150 3.27 8.65 -3.80
CA GLY A 150 2.33 8.33 -2.74
C GLY A 150 1.13 9.28 -2.70
N GLY A 151 1.37 10.58 -2.81
CA GLY A 151 0.32 11.60 -2.76
C GLY A 151 -0.64 11.57 -3.93
N LEU A 152 -0.17 11.22 -5.13
CA LEU A 152 -1.01 11.09 -6.32
C LEU A 152 -1.77 9.76 -6.40
N LEU A 153 -1.44 8.78 -5.55
CA LEU A 153 -2.04 7.44 -5.60
C LEU A 153 -3.57 7.47 -5.50
N PRO A 154 -4.21 8.18 -4.54
CA PRO A 154 -5.66 8.23 -4.47
C PRO A 154 -6.28 8.88 -5.69
N LEU A 155 -5.70 9.98 -6.18
CA LEU A 155 -6.19 10.71 -7.34
C LEU A 155 -6.15 9.86 -8.60
N ILE A 156 -4.98 9.28 -8.92
CA ILE A 156 -4.79 8.45 -10.11
C ILE A 156 -5.64 7.17 -10.02
N GLY A 157 -5.65 6.52 -8.84
CA GLY A 157 -6.44 5.31 -8.64
C GLY A 157 -7.93 5.54 -8.86
N LEU A 158 -8.51 6.59 -8.26
CA LEU A 158 -9.91 6.95 -8.46
C LEU A 158 -10.20 7.36 -9.90
N TRP A 159 -9.30 8.11 -10.54
CA TRP A 159 -9.44 8.51 -11.95
C TRP A 159 -9.47 7.28 -12.88
N ILE A 160 -8.59 6.31 -12.70
CA ILE A 160 -8.58 5.08 -13.50
C ILE A 160 -9.89 4.31 -13.32
N VAL A 161 -10.37 4.16 -12.08
CA VAL A 161 -11.67 3.51 -11.81
C VAL A 161 -12.81 4.27 -12.46
N ALA A 162 -12.81 5.61 -12.39
CA ALA A 162 -13.83 6.46 -13.00
C ALA A 162 -13.90 6.32 -14.54
N GLN A 163 -12.74 6.15 -15.19
CA GLN A 163 -12.67 6.00 -16.64
C GLN A 163 -13.02 4.57 -17.11
N THR A 164 -12.63 3.56 -16.34
CA THR A 164 -12.76 2.16 -16.75
C THR A 164 -14.03 1.49 -16.22
N GLY A 165 -14.66 2.05 -15.18
CA GLY A 165 -15.72 1.39 -14.43
C GLY A 165 -15.28 0.16 -13.63
N ASN A 166 -14.05 -0.30 -13.81
CA ASN A 166 -13.53 -1.48 -13.13
C ASN A 166 -12.97 -1.10 -11.76
N ILE A 167 -13.56 -1.64 -10.69
CA ILE A 167 -13.17 -1.34 -9.30
C ILE A 167 -11.73 -1.71 -8.96
N TYR A 168 -11.16 -2.70 -9.67
CA TYR A 168 -9.77 -3.13 -9.46
C TYR A 168 -8.76 -2.35 -10.30
N ALA A 169 -9.20 -1.57 -11.27
CA ALA A 169 -8.28 -0.87 -12.18
C ALA A 169 -7.40 0.15 -11.44
N GLY A 170 -7.91 0.76 -10.35
CA GLY A 170 -7.11 1.63 -9.50
C GLY A 170 -5.89 0.98 -8.86
N LEU A 171 -5.90 -0.36 -8.70
CA LEU A 171 -4.77 -1.11 -8.17
C LEU A 171 -3.60 -1.24 -9.15
N TYR A 172 -3.83 -1.01 -10.46
CA TYR A 172 -2.75 -1.08 -11.44
C TYR A 172 -1.67 -0.03 -11.17
N TYR A 173 -2.04 1.14 -10.68
CA TYR A 173 -1.05 2.17 -10.34
C TYR A 173 -0.05 1.70 -9.28
N PRO A 174 -0.44 1.29 -8.06
CA PRO A 174 0.50 0.81 -7.06
C PRO A 174 1.23 -0.47 -7.50
N ILE A 175 0.60 -1.35 -8.29
CA ILE A 175 1.25 -2.55 -8.83
C ILE A 175 2.37 -2.17 -9.80
N ILE A 176 2.13 -1.23 -10.71
CA ILE A 176 3.14 -0.75 -11.66
C ILE A 176 4.30 -0.09 -10.92
N VAL A 177 4.01 0.78 -9.95
CA VAL A 177 5.05 1.46 -9.15
C VAL A 177 5.87 0.44 -8.35
N ALA A 178 5.23 -0.52 -7.69
CA ALA A 178 5.93 -1.56 -6.93
C ALA A 178 6.78 -2.48 -7.84
N SER A 179 6.25 -2.86 -9.00
CA SER A 179 6.97 -3.66 -9.99
C SER A 179 8.17 -2.91 -10.57
N LEU A 180 8.00 -1.64 -10.91
CA LEU A 180 9.08 -0.78 -11.38
C LEU A 180 10.15 -0.61 -10.30
N THR A 181 9.73 -0.38 -9.05
CA THR A 181 10.64 -0.28 -7.90
C THR A 181 11.42 -1.57 -7.70
N PHE A 182 10.75 -2.73 -7.81
CA PHE A 182 11.42 -4.04 -7.73
C PHE A 182 12.47 -4.21 -8.82
N ILE A 183 12.13 -3.92 -10.08
CA ILE A 183 13.05 -4.09 -11.23
C ILE A 183 14.24 -3.13 -11.09
N VAL A 184 13.96 -1.83 -10.98
CA VAL A 184 14.99 -0.79 -10.90
C VAL A 184 15.83 -0.96 -9.63
N GLY A 185 15.19 -1.21 -8.50
CA GLY A 185 15.87 -1.42 -7.23
C GLY A 185 16.74 -2.67 -7.23
N SER A 186 16.29 -3.76 -7.84
CA SER A 186 17.09 -4.98 -7.96
C SER A 186 18.33 -4.80 -8.85
N LEU A 187 18.24 -3.96 -9.89
CA LEU A 187 19.34 -3.73 -10.82
C LEU A 187 20.32 -2.64 -10.33
N LEU A 188 19.80 -1.53 -9.83
CA LEU A 188 20.60 -0.32 -9.58
C LEU A 188 20.97 -0.12 -8.12
N LEU A 189 20.15 -0.55 -7.14
CA LEU A 189 20.45 -0.33 -5.73
C LEU A 189 21.59 -1.24 -5.28
N ARG A 190 22.50 -0.68 -4.51
CA ARG A 190 23.58 -1.44 -3.84
C ARG A 190 23.13 -1.88 -2.46
N GLU A 191 23.66 -3.00 -1.97
CA GLU A 191 23.47 -3.41 -0.57
C GLU A 191 24.32 -2.54 0.34
N THR A 192 23.71 -1.99 1.39
CA THR A 192 24.37 -1.00 2.27
C THR A 192 24.68 -1.53 3.67
N ARG A 193 24.24 -2.72 4.04
CA ARG A 193 24.34 -3.29 5.41
C ARG A 193 25.77 -3.33 5.99
N HIS A 194 26.81 -3.26 5.15
CA HIS A 194 28.21 -3.27 5.55
C HIS A 194 28.85 -1.87 5.59
N THR A 195 28.09 -0.82 5.30
CA THR A 195 28.58 0.54 5.31
C THR A 195 28.81 1.00 6.75
N LEU A 196 30.07 1.25 7.11
CA LEU A 196 30.45 1.78 8.41
C LEU A 196 30.36 3.30 8.38
N ILE A 197 29.29 3.85 8.91
CA ILE A 197 29.00 5.29 8.92
C ILE A 197 30.11 6.09 9.64
N TRP A 198 30.77 5.47 10.61
CA TRP A 198 31.82 6.10 11.43
C TRP A 198 33.14 6.29 10.70
N ASP A 199 33.41 5.52 9.64
CA ASP A 199 34.64 5.64 8.86
C ASP A 199 34.65 6.84 7.90
N GLU A 200 33.47 7.43 7.65
CA GLU A 200 33.32 8.60 6.80
C GLU A 200 33.65 9.93 7.52
N ILE A 201 33.87 9.89 8.84
CA ILE A 201 34.13 11.09 9.66
C ILE A 201 35.64 11.35 9.81
N LYS A 202 36.48 10.46 9.33
CA LYS A 202 37.92 10.67 9.22
C LYS A 202 38.23 11.30 7.86
#